data_aa421c52790e206c408208395aef831f
#
_entry.id   aa421c52790e206c408208395aef831f
#
_cell.length_a   1.000
_cell.length_b   1.000
_cell.length_c   1.000
_cell.angle_alpha   90.00
_cell.angle_beta   90.00
_cell.angle_gamma   90.00
#
_symmetry.space_group_name_H-M   'P 1'
#
loop_
_entity.id
_entity.type
_entity.pdbx_description
1 polymer ?
#
loop_
_entity_poly.entity_id
_entity_poly.type
_entity_poly.pdbx_seq_one_letter_code
_entity_poly.pdbx_strand_id
1 'polypeptide(L)'
;MSDLINILSIIDDKSQLINFPKLDPNSFKPAVLTLIQRLKDTVKAVKSSNREPTWDTLVTPIEDASENLSYVWSVVEHLNSVADTPELRVTINELLPPISEVFSELGMDEELYAKYKALKAKKAFEKFSATRQRIINKELEGFVLAGAELDEPGKEKMADINR
;
A
#
# COMPACT_ATOMS: atom_id res chain seq x y z
N MET A 1 -25.95 -20.16 -13.80
CA MET A 1 -25.44 -18.96 -13.13
C MET A 1 -23.93 -19.02 -13.27
N SER A 2 -23.31 -18.03 -13.90
CA SER A 2 -21.84 -17.98 -13.95
C SER A 2 -21.35 -17.71 -12.53
N ASP A 3 -20.48 -18.59 -12.00
CA ASP A 3 -19.89 -18.39 -10.68
C ASP A 3 -19.02 -17.13 -10.74
N LEU A 4 -19.52 -16.04 -10.15
CA LEU A 4 -18.77 -14.79 -10.03
C LEU A 4 -17.61 -14.99 -9.06
N ILE A 5 -16.50 -14.32 -9.33
CA ILE A 5 -15.25 -14.42 -8.58
C ILE A 5 -15.09 -13.18 -7.70
N ASN A 6 -14.82 -13.39 -6.42
CA ASN A 6 -14.44 -12.30 -5.52
C ASN A 6 -13.09 -11.74 -5.97
N ILE A 7 -13.01 -10.42 -6.18
CA ILE A 7 -11.78 -9.77 -6.65
C ILE A 7 -10.59 -10.02 -5.72
N LEU A 8 -10.81 -10.25 -4.43
CA LEU A 8 -9.72 -10.52 -3.48
C LEU A 8 -8.91 -11.77 -3.85
N SER A 9 -9.52 -12.75 -4.54
CA SER A 9 -8.82 -13.97 -4.95
C SER A 9 -7.74 -13.76 -6.01
N ILE A 10 -7.71 -12.61 -6.70
CA ILE A 10 -6.66 -12.35 -7.71
C ILE A 10 -5.25 -12.20 -7.09
N ILE A 11 -5.16 -11.95 -5.78
CA ILE A 11 -3.87 -11.86 -5.09
C ILE A 11 -3.30 -13.24 -4.70
N ASP A 12 -4.11 -14.30 -4.74
CA ASP A 12 -3.68 -15.65 -4.35
C ASP A 12 -2.67 -16.22 -5.37
N ASP A 13 -2.84 -15.89 -6.64
CA ASP A 13 -1.89 -16.23 -7.70
C ASP A 13 -1.85 -15.13 -8.77
N LYS A 14 -0.95 -14.19 -8.61
CA LYS A 14 -0.77 -13.05 -9.52
C LYS A 14 -0.19 -13.44 -10.90
N SER A 15 0.22 -14.69 -11.10
CA SER A 15 0.67 -15.19 -12.42
C SER A 15 -0.49 -15.55 -13.35
N GLN A 16 -1.69 -15.70 -12.80
CA GLN A 16 -2.89 -16.00 -13.58
C GLN A 16 -3.44 -14.76 -14.29
N LEU A 17 -3.95 -14.96 -15.48
CA LEU A 17 -4.67 -13.92 -16.20
C LEU A 17 -6.01 -13.65 -15.52
N ILE A 18 -6.30 -12.37 -15.30
CA ILE A 18 -7.56 -11.94 -14.67
C ILE A 18 -8.73 -12.18 -15.64
N ASN A 19 -9.71 -12.92 -15.18
CA ASN A 19 -10.96 -13.12 -15.93
C ASN A 19 -11.94 -11.98 -15.57
N PHE A 20 -11.73 -10.81 -16.17
CA PHE A 20 -12.53 -9.59 -15.90
C PHE A 20 -14.04 -9.81 -15.97
N PRO A 21 -14.62 -10.51 -16.98
CA PRO A 21 -16.06 -10.76 -17.06
C PRO A 21 -16.64 -11.57 -15.88
N LYS A 22 -15.80 -12.29 -15.14
CA LYS A 22 -16.23 -13.08 -13.99
C LYS A 22 -16.06 -12.36 -12.65
N LEU A 23 -15.42 -11.22 -12.60
CA LEU A 23 -15.28 -10.48 -11.34
C LEU A 23 -16.64 -10.01 -10.83
N ASP A 24 -16.90 -10.23 -9.55
CA ASP A 24 -18.11 -9.72 -8.88
C ASP A 24 -17.92 -8.26 -8.46
N PRO A 25 -18.61 -7.29 -9.06
CA PRO A 25 -18.48 -5.89 -8.67
C PRO A 25 -18.83 -5.63 -7.20
N ASN A 26 -19.72 -6.43 -6.60
CA ASN A 26 -20.08 -6.29 -5.20
C ASN A 26 -18.93 -6.65 -4.25
N SER A 27 -17.91 -7.36 -4.75
CA SER A 27 -16.71 -7.70 -3.98
C SER A 27 -15.67 -6.57 -3.94
N PHE A 28 -15.74 -5.55 -4.80
CA PHE A 28 -14.69 -4.54 -4.95
C PHE A 28 -14.48 -3.72 -3.66
N LYS A 29 -15.54 -3.09 -3.18
CA LYS A 29 -15.46 -2.27 -1.97
C LYS A 29 -15.01 -3.06 -0.74
N PRO A 30 -15.62 -4.19 -0.37
CA PRO A 30 -15.17 -4.95 0.79
C PRO A 30 -13.75 -5.50 0.63
N ALA A 31 -13.32 -5.88 -0.57
CA ALA A 31 -11.96 -6.35 -0.82
C ALA A 31 -10.93 -5.26 -0.58
N VAL A 32 -11.13 -4.08 -1.16
CA VAL A 32 -10.21 -2.93 -0.98
C VAL A 32 -10.14 -2.52 0.49
N LEU A 33 -11.27 -2.39 1.19
CA LEU A 33 -11.29 -2.05 2.61
C LEU A 33 -10.57 -3.12 3.47
N THR A 34 -10.71 -4.40 3.12
CA THR A 34 -9.97 -5.49 3.77
C THR A 34 -8.47 -5.35 3.58
N LEU A 35 -8.01 -4.97 2.38
CA LEU A 35 -6.59 -4.80 2.09
C LEU A 35 -6.00 -3.55 2.76
N ILE A 36 -6.77 -2.46 2.85
CA ILE A 36 -6.40 -1.29 3.64
C ILE A 36 -6.19 -1.70 5.11
N GLN A 37 -7.11 -2.48 5.68
CA GLN A 37 -6.97 -2.93 7.06
C GLN A 37 -5.75 -3.84 7.23
N ARG A 38 -5.52 -4.78 6.31
CA ARG A 38 -4.32 -5.66 6.33
C ARG A 38 -3.03 -4.84 6.28
N LEU A 39 -2.96 -3.79 5.46
CA LEU A 39 -1.81 -2.90 5.41
C LEU A 39 -1.59 -2.19 6.75
N LYS A 40 -2.64 -1.60 7.33
CA LYS A 40 -2.58 -0.95 8.66
C LYS A 40 -2.12 -1.92 9.75
N ASP A 41 -2.66 -3.14 9.77
CA ASP A 41 -2.28 -4.17 10.75
C ASP A 41 -0.82 -4.63 10.57
N THR A 42 -0.36 -4.75 9.32
CA THR A 42 1.04 -5.08 9.00
C THR A 42 2.00 -4.00 9.48
N VAL A 43 1.71 -2.73 9.19
CA VAL A 43 2.49 -1.58 9.65
C VAL A 43 2.56 -1.57 11.18
N LYS A 44 1.43 -1.74 11.85
CA LYS A 44 1.36 -1.81 13.32
C LYS A 44 2.22 -2.97 13.87
N ALA A 45 2.15 -4.16 13.27
CA ALA A 45 2.94 -5.31 13.68
C ALA A 45 4.45 -5.08 13.48
N VAL A 46 4.85 -4.47 12.36
CA VAL A 46 6.25 -4.11 12.09
C VAL A 46 6.75 -3.07 13.08
N LYS A 47 5.95 -2.05 13.40
CA LYS A 47 6.30 -0.98 14.37
C LYS A 47 6.46 -1.54 15.78
N SER A 48 5.51 -2.35 16.25
CA SER A 48 5.54 -2.93 17.59
C SER A 48 6.57 -4.04 17.77
N SER A 49 7.18 -4.53 16.68
CA SER A 49 8.19 -5.58 16.74
C SER A 49 9.50 -5.07 17.34
N ASN A 50 9.99 -5.75 18.37
CA ASN A 50 11.32 -5.53 18.95
C ASN A 50 12.45 -6.19 18.12
N ARG A 51 12.12 -6.82 16.98
CA ARG A 51 13.12 -7.41 16.09
C ARG A 51 13.92 -6.30 15.40
N GLU A 52 15.18 -6.60 15.18
CA GLU A 52 15.99 -5.71 14.34
C GLU A 52 15.39 -5.57 12.93
N PRO A 53 15.35 -4.35 12.38
CA PRO A 53 14.91 -4.14 11.02
C PRO A 53 15.87 -4.81 10.03
N THR A 54 15.31 -5.68 9.20
CA THR A 54 15.99 -6.35 8.08
C THR A 54 15.12 -6.23 6.84
N TRP A 55 15.62 -6.67 5.69
CA TRP A 55 14.79 -6.77 4.50
C TRP A 55 13.52 -7.58 4.77
N ASP A 56 13.66 -8.76 5.37
CA ASP A 56 12.54 -9.70 5.57
C ASP A 56 11.60 -9.30 6.71
N THR A 57 12.06 -8.56 7.70
CA THR A 57 11.23 -8.16 8.86
C THR A 57 10.63 -6.78 8.74
N LEU A 58 11.13 -5.94 7.83
CA LEU A 58 10.66 -4.58 7.61
C LEU A 58 10.11 -4.38 6.19
N VAL A 59 10.97 -4.57 5.16
CA VAL A 59 10.63 -4.19 3.78
C VAL A 59 9.60 -5.15 3.21
N THR A 60 9.88 -6.45 3.18
CA THR A 60 9.00 -7.46 2.56
C THR A 60 7.55 -7.40 3.04
N PRO A 61 7.24 -7.41 4.35
CA PRO A 61 5.84 -7.43 4.77
C PRO A 61 5.07 -6.17 4.39
N ILE A 62 5.71 -5.01 4.39
CA ILE A 62 5.06 -3.74 4.02
C ILE A 62 4.85 -3.68 2.51
N GLU A 63 5.87 -4.03 1.73
CA GLU A 63 5.79 -4.09 0.27
C GLU A 63 4.69 -5.07 -0.19
N ASP A 64 4.66 -6.29 0.37
CA ASP A 64 3.64 -7.29 0.01
C ASP A 64 2.22 -6.79 0.31
N ALA A 65 2.01 -6.16 1.46
CA ALA A 65 0.70 -5.64 1.83
C ALA A 65 0.29 -4.44 0.95
N SER A 66 1.23 -3.53 0.66
CA SER A 66 1.01 -2.37 -0.20
C SER A 66 0.77 -2.79 -1.66
N GLU A 67 1.54 -3.75 -2.15
CA GLU A 67 1.38 -4.29 -3.50
C GLU A 67 0.03 -4.98 -3.68
N ASN A 68 -0.43 -5.76 -2.70
CA ASN A 68 -1.73 -6.41 -2.78
C ASN A 68 -2.88 -5.40 -2.86
N LEU A 69 -2.81 -4.33 -2.08
CA LEU A 69 -3.80 -3.23 -2.16
C LEU A 69 -3.73 -2.55 -3.53
N SER A 70 -2.54 -2.17 -3.97
CA SER A 70 -2.33 -1.48 -5.25
C SER A 70 -2.75 -2.33 -6.44
N TYR A 71 -2.50 -3.65 -6.38
CA TYR A 71 -2.87 -4.58 -7.44
C TYR A 71 -4.39 -4.69 -7.60
N VAL A 72 -5.11 -4.94 -6.51
CA VAL A 72 -6.59 -5.00 -6.55
C VAL A 72 -7.17 -3.65 -6.95
N TRP A 73 -6.67 -2.55 -6.40
CA TRP A 73 -7.12 -1.21 -6.76
C TRP A 73 -6.92 -0.89 -8.24
N SER A 74 -5.76 -1.23 -8.81
CA SER A 74 -5.48 -1.01 -10.24
C SER A 74 -6.47 -1.75 -11.16
N VAL A 75 -6.96 -2.93 -10.75
CA VAL A 75 -7.98 -3.67 -11.50
C VAL A 75 -9.33 -2.95 -11.45
N VAL A 76 -9.71 -2.41 -10.29
CA VAL A 76 -10.95 -1.63 -10.14
C VAL A 76 -10.89 -0.35 -10.97
N GLU A 77 -9.77 0.38 -10.93
CA GLU A 77 -9.56 1.59 -11.75
C GLU A 77 -9.56 1.27 -13.26
N HIS A 78 -8.93 0.17 -13.64
CA HIS A 78 -8.93 -0.28 -15.03
C HIS A 78 -10.36 -0.53 -15.52
N LEU A 79 -11.16 -1.26 -14.76
CA LEU A 79 -12.58 -1.50 -15.11
C LEU A 79 -13.37 -0.20 -15.22
N ASN A 80 -13.13 0.76 -14.33
CA ASN A 80 -13.75 2.08 -14.45
C ASN A 80 -13.37 2.80 -15.76
N SER A 81 -12.15 2.59 -16.23
CA SER A 81 -11.66 3.24 -17.46
C SER A 81 -12.23 2.63 -18.74
N VAL A 82 -12.56 1.31 -18.74
CA VAL A 82 -12.93 0.57 -19.97
C VAL A 82 -14.35 0.02 -19.94
N ALA A 83 -14.99 -0.10 -18.79
CA ALA A 83 -16.32 -0.67 -18.59
C ALA A 83 -17.10 0.11 -17.50
N ASP A 84 -17.04 1.42 -17.59
CA ASP A 84 -17.61 2.35 -16.62
C ASP A 84 -19.12 2.19 -16.47
N THR A 85 -19.57 2.12 -15.21
CA THR A 85 -21.00 2.12 -14.83
C THR A 85 -21.24 3.11 -13.70
N PRO A 86 -22.50 3.61 -13.53
CA PRO A 86 -22.82 4.48 -12.39
C PRO A 86 -22.46 3.88 -11.04
N GLU A 87 -22.68 2.58 -10.84
CA GLU A 87 -22.40 1.84 -9.61
C GLU A 87 -20.88 1.75 -9.34
N LEU A 88 -20.10 1.53 -10.39
CA LEU A 88 -18.65 1.48 -10.28
C LEU A 88 -18.05 2.85 -9.92
N ARG A 89 -18.59 3.94 -10.51
CA ARG A 89 -18.19 5.31 -10.14
C ARG A 89 -18.46 5.62 -8.67
N VAL A 90 -19.62 5.21 -8.15
CA VAL A 90 -19.94 5.36 -6.72
C VAL A 90 -18.91 4.62 -5.87
N THR A 91 -18.63 3.36 -6.21
CA THR A 91 -17.64 2.54 -5.51
C THR A 91 -16.25 3.20 -5.51
N ILE A 92 -15.78 3.71 -6.65
CA ILE A 92 -14.51 4.42 -6.78
C ILE A 92 -14.48 5.67 -5.90
N ASN A 93 -15.51 6.51 -5.99
CA ASN A 93 -15.58 7.75 -5.21
C ASN A 93 -15.58 7.50 -3.69
N GLU A 94 -16.15 6.38 -3.24
CA GLU A 94 -16.13 5.99 -1.83
C GLU A 94 -14.79 5.40 -1.38
N LEU A 95 -14.01 4.82 -2.30
CA LEU A 95 -12.73 4.17 -1.98
C LEU A 95 -11.53 5.09 -2.13
N LEU A 96 -11.57 6.11 -2.97
CA LEU A 96 -10.47 7.06 -3.16
C LEU A 96 -10.01 7.69 -1.84
N PRO A 97 -10.89 8.23 -0.98
CA PRO A 97 -10.46 8.85 0.27
C PRO A 97 -9.71 7.88 1.20
N PRO A 98 -10.23 6.69 1.55
CA PRO A 98 -9.53 5.78 2.46
C PRO A 98 -8.22 5.21 1.86
N ILE A 99 -8.10 5.09 0.54
CA ILE A 99 -6.85 4.71 -0.11
C ILE A 99 -5.82 5.83 0.01
N SER A 100 -6.21 7.06 -0.32
CA SER A 100 -5.34 8.23 -0.18
C SER A 100 -4.87 8.42 1.26
N GLU A 101 -5.79 8.25 2.23
CA GLU A 101 -5.50 8.36 3.65
C GLU A 101 -4.46 7.34 4.11
N VAL A 102 -4.62 6.05 3.79
CA VAL A 102 -3.68 5.01 4.25
C VAL A 102 -2.26 5.22 3.70
N PHE A 103 -2.12 5.63 2.43
CA PHE A 103 -0.80 5.91 1.88
C PHE A 103 -0.20 7.21 2.40
N SER A 104 -1.01 8.22 2.69
CA SER A 104 -0.56 9.46 3.34
C SER A 104 -0.07 9.20 4.78
N GLU A 105 -0.86 8.45 5.57
CA GLU A 105 -0.47 8.02 6.92
C GLU A 105 0.85 7.23 6.90
N LEU A 106 0.98 6.28 5.95
CA LEU A 106 2.19 5.48 5.79
C LEU A 106 3.42 6.34 5.48
N GLY A 107 3.29 7.28 4.54
CA GLY A 107 4.38 8.16 4.13
C GLY A 107 4.83 9.15 5.22
N MET A 108 3.93 9.51 6.15
CA MET A 108 4.25 10.41 7.27
C MET A 108 4.65 9.68 8.57
N ASP A 109 4.72 8.35 8.57
CA ASP A 109 4.99 7.56 9.77
C ASP A 109 6.46 7.65 10.20
N GLU A 110 6.72 8.42 11.26
CA GLU A 110 8.07 8.65 11.79
C GLU A 110 8.73 7.41 12.36
N GLU A 111 7.97 6.51 12.99
CA GLU A 111 8.52 5.28 13.56
C GLU A 111 8.98 4.33 12.46
N LEU A 112 8.18 4.24 11.40
CA LEU A 112 8.53 3.45 10.22
C LEU A 112 9.75 4.04 9.52
N TYR A 113 9.77 5.36 9.32
CA TYR A 113 10.93 6.08 8.78
C TYR A 113 12.19 5.82 9.59
N ALA A 114 12.12 5.85 10.93
CA ALA A 114 13.24 5.54 11.80
C ALA A 114 13.74 4.09 11.61
N LYS A 115 12.86 3.11 11.43
CA LYS A 115 13.24 1.72 11.13
C LYS A 115 13.96 1.59 9.79
N TYR A 116 13.52 2.27 8.74
CA TYR A 116 14.21 2.30 7.45
C TYR A 116 15.59 2.96 7.54
N LYS A 117 15.74 4.07 8.30
CA LYS A 117 17.04 4.69 8.59
C LYS A 117 17.97 3.72 9.34
N ALA A 118 17.44 3.00 10.33
CA ALA A 118 18.21 2.01 11.08
C ALA A 118 18.67 0.83 10.20
N LEU A 119 17.82 0.38 9.26
CA LEU A 119 18.21 -0.65 8.29
C LEU A 119 19.34 -0.17 7.38
N LYS A 120 19.24 1.06 6.85
CA LYS A 120 20.27 1.64 5.98
C LYS A 120 21.62 1.82 6.69
N ALA A 121 21.61 2.14 7.99
CA ALA A 121 22.82 2.33 8.77
C ALA A 121 23.61 1.03 9.06
N LYS A 122 23.04 -0.15 8.79
CA LYS A 122 23.70 -1.42 9.05
C LYS A 122 24.72 -1.77 7.98
N LYS A 123 25.83 -2.40 8.37
CA LYS A 123 26.82 -2.97 7.43
C LYS A 123 26.21 -3.98 6.45
N ALA A 124 25.11 -4.63 6.83
CA ALA A 124 24.36 -5.54 5.96
C ALA A 124 23.77 -4.83 4.74
N PHE A 125 23.45 -3.54 4.83
CA PHE A 125 22.95 -2.74 3.72
C PHE A 125 23.93 -2.70 2.53
N GLU A 126 25.23 -2.58 2.80
CA GLU A 126 26.27 -2.56 1.78
C GLU A 126 26.34 -3.87 0.96
N LYS A 127 25.86 -4.98 1.56
CA LYS A 127 25.83 -6.30 0.92
C LYS A 127 24.56 -6.57 0.12
N PHE A 128 23.56 -5.68 0.19
CA PHE A 128 22.37 -5.80 -0.62
C PHE A 128 22.69 -5.56 -2.11
N SER A 129 21.90 -6.19 -2.97
CA SER A 129 21.96 -5.89 -4.40
C SER A 129 21.68 -4.40 -4.65
N ALA A 130 22.18 -3.86 -5.76
CA ALA A 130 21.92 -2.47 -6.16
C ALA A 130 20.41 -2.14 -6.18
N THR A 131 19.58 -3.10 -6.60
CA THR A 131 18.12 -2.96 -6.60
C THR A 131 17.57 -2.78 -5.20
N ARG A 132 17.95 -3.63 -4.24
CA ARG A 132 17.49 -3.51 -2.84
C ARG A 132 17.97 -2.22 -2.19
N GLN A 133 19.21 -1.82 -2.43
CA GLN A 133 19.73 -0.54 -1.95
C GLN A 133 18.93 0.64 -2.52
N ARG A 134 18.59 0.59 -3.80
CA ARG A 134 17.78 1.63 -4.46
C ARG A 134 16.38 1.69 -3.88
N ILE A 135 15.73 0.56 -3.63
CA ILE A 135 14.38 0.52 -3.00
C ILE A 135 14.43 1.23 -1.65
N ILE A 136 15.33 0.83 -0.74
CA ILE A 136 15.44 1.47 0.58
C ILE A 136 15.74 2.97 0.49
N ASN A 137 16.59 3.38 -0.46
CA ASN A 137 16.89 4.80 -0.65
C ASN A 137 15.67 5.58 -1.16
N LYS A 138 14.87 4.97 -2.06
CA LYS A 138 13.65 5.59 -2.57
C LYS A 138 12.54 5.67 -1.51
N GLU A 139 12.41 4.65 -0.66
CA GLU A 139 11.50 4.71 0.48
C GLU A 139 11.86 5.86 1.43
N LEU A 140 13.15 6.00 1.79
CA LEU A 140 13.61 7.09 2.63
C LEU A 140 13.37 8.47 2.00
N GLU A 141 13.60 8.60 0.70
CA GLU A 141 13.27 9.83 -0.05
C GLU A 141 11.75 10.08 -0.04
N GLY A 142 10.94 9.03 -0.22
CA GLY A 142 9.48 9.09 -0.15
C GLY A 142 8.97 9.60 1.19
N PHE A 143 9.50 9.11 2.31
CA PHE A 143 9.16 9.58 3.66
C PHE A 143 9.45 11.07 3.83
N VAL A 144 10.61 11.55 3.37
CA VAL A 144 10.96 12.98 3.44
C VAL A 144 9.99 13.82 2.60
N LEU A 145 9.70 13.39 1.37
CA LEU A 145 8.78 14.09 0.49
C LEU A 145 7.33 14.06 0.99
N ALA A 146 6.92 12.99 1.68
CA ALA A 146 5.60 12.90 2.29
C ALA A 146 5.47 13.72 3.59
N GLY A 147 6.58 14.21 4.14
CA GLY A 147 6.58 15.09 5.31
C GLY A 147 6.90 14.42 6.63
N ALA A 148 7.53 13.22 6.63
CA ALA A 148 7.90 12.53 7.87
C ALA A 148 8.86 13.35 8.78
N GLU A 149 9.58 14.31 8.23
CA GLU A 149 10.48 15.20 8.97
C GLU A 149 9.85 16.57 9.31
N LEU A 150 8.60 16.81 8.92
CA LEU A 150 7.88 18.04 9.26
C LEU A 150 7.47 18.05 10.74
N ASP A 151 7.36 19.24 11.30
CA ASP A 151 6.69 19.47 12.59
C ASP A 151 5.17 19.25 12.48
N GLU A 152 4.47 19.17 13.59
CA GLU A 152 3.02 18.91 13.62
C GLU A 152 2.21 19.90 12.75
N PRO A 153 2.44 21.24 12.81
CA PRO A 153 1.77 22.16 11.91
C PRO A 153 2.06 21.93 10.43
N GLY A 154 3.28 21.51 10.10
CA GLY A 154 3.69 21.16 8.74
C GLY A 154 2.99 19.91 8.24
N LYS A 155 2.83 18.88 9.08
CA LYS A 155 2.11 17.64 8.75
C LYS A 155 0.62 17.88 8.53
N GLU A 156 -0.04 18.66 9.39
CA GLU A 156 -1.44 19.05 9.21
C GLU A 156 -1.65 19.73 7.85
N LYS A 157 -0.80 20.70 7.51
CA LYS A 157 -0.86 21.39 6.24
C LYS A 157 -0.61 20.47 5.04
N MET A 158 0.33 19.51 5.16
CA MET A 158 0.60 18.52 4.12
C MET A 158 -0.59 17.57 3.91
N ALA A 159 -1.22 17.12 5.01
CA ALA A 159 -2.41 16.29 4.95
C ALA A 159 -3.59 17.01 4.26
N ASP A 160 -3.76 18.31 4.49
CA ASP A 160 -4.79 19.12 3.84
C ASP A 160 -4.55 19.30 2.34
N ILE A 161 -3.28 19.37 1.90
CA ILE A 161 -2.93 19.44 0.47
C ILE A 161 -3.21 18.12 -0.24
N ASN A 162 -3.07 16.99 0.46
CA ASN A 162 -3.22 15.64 -0.11
C ASN A 162 -4.68 15.15 -0.13
N ARG A 163 -5.63 15.89 0.45
CA ARG A 163 -7.07 15.59 0.40
C ARG A 163 -7.75 16.17 -0.82
#